data_1680c56fd792c104c5f7d57a1eafd6be
#
_entry.id   1680c56fd792c104c5f7d57a1eafd6be
#
_cell.length_a   1.000
_cell.length_b   1.000
_cell.length_c   1.000
_cell.angle_alpha   90.00
_cell.angle_beta   90.00
_cell.angle_gamma   90.00
#
_symmetry.space_group_name_H-M   'P 1'
#
loop_
_entity.id
_entity.type
_entity.pdbx_description
1 polymer ?
#
loop_
_entity_poly.entity_id
_entity_poly.type
_entity_poly.pdbx_seq_one_letter_code
_entity_poly.pdbx_strand_id
1 'polypeptide(L)'
;MNKINDRDLTELSSYWVYQDINKDNDFTVNGKRFKQVDEYNDNGNKNKKGASDLKIYELLDEKGKPTGEQTMIYQGTSNEAINPNNPLKSLDIGDDWLQNAKLMDNSNKSTDYLKQSDEFADLYRDKLNDANKLSKYNFTQKYGVSPNNYKNKTIVADGGNSEGGAGAKYQGAKH
;
A
#
# COMPACT_ATOMS: atom_id res chain seq x y z
N MET A 1 3.76 8.72 -21.35
CA MET A 1 4.19 8.50 -19.96
C MET A 1 3.34 7.44 -19.32
N ASN A 2 3.97 6.41 -18.82
CA ASN A 2 3.29 5.36 -18.08
C ASN A 2 2.91 5.90 -16.71
N LYS A 3 1.62 5.89 -16.40
CA LYS A 3 1.09 6.25 -15.09
C LYS A 3 0.46 5.02 -14.46
N ILE A 4 0.37 5.03 -13.14
CA ILE A 4 -0.34 3.98 -12.41
C ILE A 4 -1.84 4.10 -12.73
N ASN A 5 -2.45 3.00 -13.16
CA ASN A 5 -3.86 2.95 -13.52
C ASN A 5 -4.61 1.89 -12.68
N ASP A 6 -5.93 1.82 -12.86
CA ASP A 6 -6.78 0.90 -12.08
C ASP A 6 -6.41 -0.57 -12.28
N ARG A 7 -5.99 -0.93 -13.47
CA ARG A 7 -5.56 -2.29 -13.76
C ARG A 7 -4.28 -2.65 -13.02
N ASP A 8 -3.36 -1.71 -12.89
CA ASP A 8 -2.15 -1.89 -12.10
C ASP A 8 -2.49 -2.07 -10.62
N LEU A 9 -3.39 -1.24 -10.09
CA LEU A 9 -3.86 -1.34 -8.71
C LEU A 9 -4.52 -2.69 -8.43
N THR A 10 -5.29 -3.19 -9.40
CA THR A 10 -5.93 -4.49 -9.30
C THR A 10 -4.90 -5.61 -9.16
N GLU A 11 -3.88 -5.63 -10.01
CA GLU A 11 -2.85 -6.66 -9.95
C GLU A 11 -2.00 -6.55 -8.68
N LEU A 12 -1.63 -5.34 -8.29
CA LEU A 12 -0.87 -5.11 -7.06
C LEU A 12 -1.65 -5.58 -5.84
N SER A 13 -2.93 -5.27 -5.75
CA SER A 13 -3.75 -5.59 -4.59
C SER A 13 -4.22 -7.05 -4.54
N SER A 14 -4.32 -7.72 -5.68
CA SER A 14 -4.78 -9.10 -5.74
C SER A 14 -3.65 -10.13 -5.78
N TYR A 15 -2.47 -9.73 -6.18
CA TYR A 15 -1.34 -10.66 -6.32
C TYR A 15 -0.08 -10.18 -5.60
N TRP A 16 0.47 -9.03 -6.01
CA TRP A 16 1.81 -8.62 -5.56
C TRP A 16 1.90 -8.30 -4.07
N VAL A 17 0.85 -7.76 -3.48
CA VAL A 17 0.83 -7.44 -2.04
C VAL A 17 1.02 -8.67 -1.16
N TYR A 18 0.70 -9.86 -1.69
CA TYR A 18 0.86 -11.13 -0.97
C TYR A 18 2.21 -11.80 -1.26
N GLN A 19 3.01 -11.23 -2.15
CA GLN A 19 4.33 -11.78 -2.48
C GLN A 19 5.40 -11.16 -1.61
N ASP A 20 6.34 -12.01 -1.22
CA ASP A 20 7.52 -11.58 -0.49
C ASP A 20 8.58 -11.14 -1.51
N ILE A 21 8.71 -9.84 -1.71
CA ILE A 21 9.59 -9.26 -2.71
C ILE A 21 10.75 -8.57 -2.01
N ASN A 22 11.97 -8.87 -2.46
CA ASN A 22 13.14 -8.11 -2.03
C ASN A 22 13.06 -6.68 -2.56
N LYS A 23 13.29 -5.71 -1.68
CA LYS A 23 13.28 -4.26 -2.01
C LYS A 23 14.26 -3.88 -3.12
N ASP A 24 15.30 -4.67 -3.34
CA ASP A 24 16.28 -4.41 -4.38
C ASP A 24 15.83 -4.90 -5.75
N ASN A 25 14.75 -5.66 -5.82
CA ASN A 25 14.25 -6.24 -7.05
C ASN A 25 13.01 -5.51 -7.55
N ASP A 26 13.02 -5.15 -8.82
CA ASP A 26 11.83 -4.69 -9.50
C ASP A 26 11.02 -5.88 -10.06
N PHE A 27 9.78 -5.60 -10.41
CA PHE A 27 8.88 -6.58 -10.99
C PHE A 27 7.97 -5.90 -12.02
N THR A 28 7.32 -6.69 -12.85
CA THR A 28 6.53 -6.17 -13.96
C THR A 28 5.03 -6.32 -13.67
N VAL A 29 4.30 -5.24 -13.84
CA VAL A 29 2.84 -5.18 -13.71
C VAL A 29 2.27 -4.55 -14.99
N ASN A 30 1.57 -5.33 -15.79
CA ASN A 30 0.96 -4.86 -17.04
C ASN A 30 1.97 -4.14 -17.97
N GLY A 31 3.17 -4.69 -18.07
CA GLY A 31 4.24 -4.12 -18.90
C GLY A 31 4.99 -2.96 -18.27
N LYS A 32 4.66 -2.55 -17.07
CA LYS A 32 5.33 -1.48 -16.33
C LYS A 32 6.20 -2.07 -15.22
N ARG A 33 7.28 -1.38 -14.89
CA ARG A 33 8.19 -1.81 -13.84
C ARG A 33 7.85 -1.11 -12.53
N PHE A 34 7.79 -1.89 -11.46
CA PHE A 34 7.54 -1.42 -10.10
C PHE A 34 8.59 -1.97 -9.15
N LYS A 35 8.77 -1.30 -8.02
CA LYS A 35 9.50 -1.86 -6.88
C LYS A 35 8.74 -1.58 -5.59
N GLN A 36 8.94 -2.43 -4.60
CA GLN A 36 8.45 -2.19 -3.25
C GLN A 36 9.44 -1.25 -2.54
N VAL A 37 8.95 -0.14 -2.03
CA VAL A 37 9.82 0.87 -1.39
C VAL A 37 9.70 0.88 0.13
N ASP A 38 8.55 0.48 0.66
CA ASP A 38 8.36 0.38 2.10
C ASP A 38 7.21 -0.59 2.40
N GLU A 39 7.12 -1.00 3.67
CA GLU A 39 6.04 -1.85 4.15
C GLU A 39 5.78 -1.63 5.62
N TYR A 40 4.53 -1.77 6.02
CA TYR A 40 4.13 -1.99 7.39
C TYR A 40 3.74 -3.46 7.53
N ASN A 41 4.39 -4.13 8.46
CA ASN A 41 4.15 -5.55 8.71
C ASN A 41 3.95 -5.76 10.21
N ASP A 42 2.77 -6.25 10.59
CA ASP A 42 2.46 -6.54 11.99
C ASP A 42 2.99 -7.94 12.40
N ASN A 43 4.27 -8.17 12.20
CA ASN A 43 4.94 -9.43 12.55
C ASN A 43 4.91 -9.74 14.07
N GLY A 44 4.51 -8.79 14.89
CA GLY A 44 4.44 -8.97 16.34
C GLY A 44 3.23 -9.76 16.81
N ASN A 45 2.29 -10.05 15.94
CA ASN A 45 1.01 -10.62 16.35
C ASN A 45 0.60 -11.81 15.47
N LYS A 46 1.39 -12.87 15.54
CA LYS A 46 1.14 -14.12 14.82
C LYS A 46 -0.21 -14.77 15.10
N ASN A 47 -0.90 -14.30 16.13
CA ASN A 47 -2.21 -14.80 16.56
C ASN A 47 -3.39 -13.96 16.10
N LYS A 48 -3.15 -12.81 15.47
CA LYS A 48 -4.22 -12.02 14.90
C LYS A 48 -4.42 -12.42 13.44
N LYS A 49 -5.41 -13.25 13.22
CA LYS A 49 -5.98 -13.38 11.88
C LYS A 49 -6.43 -11.97 11.48
N GLY A 50 -5.77 -11.40 10.48
CA GLY A 50 -6.23 -10.16 9.91
C GLY A 50 -5.38 -8.93 10.15
N ALA A 51 -4.10 -9.08 10.45
CA ALA A 51 -3.19 -7.95 10.41
C ALA A 51 -3.20 -7.36 8.99
N SER A 52 -3.64 -6.12 8.89
CA SER A 52 -3.65 -5.42 7.61
C SER A 52 -2.25 -4.89 7.33
N ASP A 53 -1.44 -5.69 6.67
CA ASP A 53 -0.18 -5.21 6.18
C ASP A 53 -0.41 -4.17 5.09
N LEU A 54 0.53 -3.25 4.98
CA LEU A 54 0.50 -2.18 4.01
C LEU A 54 1.82 -2.18 3.28
N LYS A 55 1.78 -2.18 1.96
CA LYS A 55 2.97 -2.10 1.14
C LYS A 55 2.91 -0.88 0.24
N ILE A 56 4.05 -0.27 0.04
CA ILE A 56 4.17 0.91 -0.81
C ILE A 56 5.04 0.54 -2.00
N TYR A 57 4.50 0.76 -3.19
CA TYR A 57 5.17 0.48 -4.44
C TYR A 57 5.43 1.76 -5.21
N GLU A 58 6.52 1.79 -5.93
CA GLU A 58 6.87 2.90 -6.80
C GLU A 58 6.95 2.44 -8.25
N LEU A 59 6.36 3.23 -9.14
CA LEU A 59 6.49 3.06 -10.57
C LEU A 59 7.90 3.49 -11.00
N LEU A 60 8.54 2.64 -11.78
CA LEU A 60 9.84 2.92 -12.40
C LEU A 60 9.63 3.26 -13.88
N ASP A 61 10.57 4.01 -14.44
CA ASP A 61 10.59 4.26 -15.88
C ASP A 61 11.19 3.07 -16.65
N GLU A 62 11.25 3.18 -17.96
CA GLU A 62 11.77 2.13 -18.84
C GLU A 62 13.23 1.78 -18.55
N LYS A 63 13.98 2.72 -17.97
CA LYS A 63 15.38 2.53 -17.57
C LYS A 63 15.54 2.01 -16.15
N GLY A 64 14.42 1.76 -15.47
CA GLY A 64 14.42 1.31 -14.09
C GLY A 64 14.63 2.41 -13.05
N LYS A 65 14.49 3.67 -13.45
CA LYS A 65 14.63 4.80 -12.53
C LYS A 65 13.30 5.12 -11.85
N PRO A 66 13.30 5.51 -10.58
CA PRO A 66 12.10 5.93 -9.88
C PRO A 66 11.44 7.13 -10.55
N THR A 67 10.13 7.05 -10.77
CA THR A 67 9.34 8.16 -11.32
C THR A 67 8.85 9.14 -10.26
N GLY A 68 8.85 8.74 -9.00
CA GLY A 68 8.21 9.48 -7.91
C GLY A 68 6.75 9.15 -7.71
N GLU A 69 6.11 8.42 -8.62
CA GLU A 69 4.72 7.98 -8.45
C GLU A 69 4.67 6.70 -7.62
N GLN A 70 3.98 6.77 -6.49
CA GLN A 70 3.85 5.67 -5.55
C GLN A 70 2.39 5.34 -5.29
N THR A 71 2.14 4.12 -4.85
CA THR A 71 0.82 3.67 -4.42
C THR A 71 0.92 2.91 -3.11
N MET A 72 -0.08 3.09 -2.26
CA MET A 72 -0.25 2.32 -1.03
C MET A 72 -1.22 1.19 -1.29
N ILE A 73 -0.81 -0.03 -0.99
CA ILE A 73 -1.64 -1.21 -1.17
C ILE A 73 -1.81 -1.92 0.18
N TYR A 74 -3.06 -2.00 0.61
CA TYR A 74 -3.43 -2.72 1.82
C TYR A 74 -3.60 -4.20 1.53
N GLN A 75 -2.96 -5.03 2.33
CA GLN A 75 -3.08 -6.47 2.23
C GLN A 75 -4.33 -6.93 2.98
N GLY A 76 -5.18 -7.68 2.29
CA GLY A 76 -6.33 -8.33 2.92
C GLY A 76 -5.91 -9.59 3.68
N THR A 77 -6.83 -10.14 4.44
CA THR A 77 -6.56 -11.27 5.35
C THR A 77 -6.64 -12.64 4.72
N SER A 78 -7.20 -12.78 3.51
CA SER A 78 -7.35 -14.09 2.91
C SER A 78 -6.23 -14.38 1.93
N ASN A 79 -5.43 -15.38 2.28
CA ASN A 79 -4.46 -15.98 1.35
C ASN A 79 -5.12 -16.87 0.30
N GLU A 80 -6.43 -17.08 0.38
CA GLU A 80 -7.11 -18.13 -0.38
C GLU A 80 -7.47 -17.72 -1.81
N ALA A 81 -7.45 -16.46 -2.11
CA ALA A 81 -8.08 -15.96 -3.31
C ALA A 81 -7.14 -15.75 -4.47
N ILE A 82 -5.84 -16.03 -4.31
CA ILE A 82 -4.91 -15.56 -5.31
C ILE A 82 -4.36 -16.72 -6.12
N ASN A 83 -4.92 -16.85 -7.31
CA ASN A 83 -4.34 -17.68 -8.33
C ASN A 83 -3.37 -16.80 -9.14
N PRO A 84 -2.06 -17.04 -9.09
CA PRO A 84 -1.09 -16.25 -9.86
C PRO A 84 -1.33 -16.32 -11.36
N ASN A 85 -2.02 -17.35 -11.85
CA ASN A 85 -2.36 -17.52 -13.25
C ASN A 85 -3.64 -16.77 -13.65
N ASN A 86 -4.42 -16.31 -12.67
CA ASN A 86 -5.64 -15.57 -12.94
C ASN A 86 -5.98 -14.59 -11.79
N PRO A 87 -5.20 -13.51 -11.64
CA PRO A 87 -5.42 -12.53 -10.57
C PRO A 87 -6.78 -11.84 -10.67
N LEU A 88 -7.40 -11.85 -11.85
CA LEU A 88 -8.70 -11.22 -12.06
C LEU A 88 -9.87 -11.98 -11.43
N LYS A 89 -9.71 -13.29 -11.17
CA LYS A 89 -10.73 -14.06 -10.43
C LYS A 89 -10.91 -13.58 -8.99
N SER A 90 -9.91 -12.98 -8.40
CA SER A 90 -10.01 -12.43 -7.06
C SER A 90 -10.87 -11.16 -7.01
N LEU A 91 -11.21 -10.56 -8.15
CA LEU A 91 -12.15 -9.43 -8.23
C LEU A 91 -13.60 -9.83 -7.98
N ASP A 92 -13.97 -11.10 -8.23
CA ASP A 92 -15.30 -11.61 -7.90
C ASP A 92 -15.57 -11.62 -6.39
N ILE A 93 -14.52 -11.49 -5.59
CA ILE A 93 -14.59 -11.34 -4.13
C ILE A 93 -14.84 -9.87 -3.73
N GLY A 94 -14.86 -8.96 -4.69
CA GLY A 94 -15.04 -7.53 -4.45
C GLY A 94 -16.30 -7.16 -3.69
N ASP A 95 -17.39 -7.92 -3.87
CA ASP A 95 -18.63 -7.68 -3.13
C ASP A 95 -18.53 -8.03 -1.65
N ASP A 96 -17.71 -9.01 -1.30
CA ASP A 96 -17.52 -9.42 0.10
C ASP A 96 -16.75 -8.37 0.90
N TRP A 97 -15.76 -7.71 0.30
CA TRP A 97 -15.05 -6.67 1.02
C TRP A 97 -15.90 -5.41 1.21
N LEU A 98 -16.83 -5.12 0.29
CA LEU A 98 -17.79 -4.02 0.45
C LEU A 98 -18.70 -4.26 1.65
N GLN A 99 -19.17 -5.49 1.83
CA GLN A 99 -19.97 -5.85 2.99
C GLN A 99 -19.13 -5.78 4.27
N ASN A 100 -17.90 -6.26 4.24
CA ASN A 100 -16.97 -6.17 5.35
C ASN A 100 -16.65 -4.71 5.71
N ALA A 101 -16.49 -3.86 4.72
CA ALA A 101 -16.28 -2.43 4.93
C ALA A 101 -17.49 -1.78 5.61
N LYS A 102 -18.72 -2.15 5.23
CA LYS A 102 -19.95 -1.68 5.87
C LYS A 102 -20.07 -2.17 7.31
N LEU A 103 -19.68 -3.40 7.57
CA LEU A 103 -19.65 -3.96 8.91
C LEU A 103 -18.59 -3.28 9.79
N MET A 104 -17.46 -2.93 9.20
CA MET A 104 -16.39 -2.20 9.89
C MET A 104 -16.78 -0.77 10.22
N ASP A 105 -17.53 -0.08 9.35
CA ASP A 105 -18.05 1.26 9.62
C ASP A 105 -19.02 1.29 10.78
N ASN A 106 -19.69 0.17 11.05
CA ASN A 106 -20.69 0.05 12.11
C ASN A 106 -20.13 -0.51 13.42
N SER A 107 -18.92 -1.01 13.44
CA SER A 107 -18.33 -1.59 14.65
C SER A 107 -17.08 -0.84 15.06
N ASN A 108 -17.16 -0.17 16.20
CA ASN A 108 -16.00 0.46 16.86
C ASN A 108 -14.93 -0.57 17.29
N LYS A 109 -15.13 -1.86 17.00
CA LYS A 109 -14.27 -2.96 17.46
C LYS A 109 -13.25 -3.44 16.41
N SER A 110 -13.37 -2.98 15.18
CA SER A 110 -12.61 -3.54 14.06
C SER A 110 -11.28 -2.88 13.83
N THR A 111 -10.80 -2.08 14.75
CA THR A 111 -10.01 -0.98 14.29
C THR A 111 -8.57 -0.99 14.76
N ASP A 112 -8.17 -1.93 15.61
CA ASP A 112 -6.80 -1.87 16.14
C ASP A 112 -5.75 -2.13 15.05
N TYR A 113 -5.96 -3.10 14.18
CA TYR A 113 -5.01 -3.36 13.10
C TYR A 113 -5.15 -2.35 11.94
N LEU A 114 -6.37 -1.93 11.61
CA LEU A 114 -6.59 -0.86 10.64
C LEU A 114 -6.05 0.46 11.15
N LYS A 115 -6.19 0.71 12.44
CA LYS A 115 -5.65 1.91 13.07
C LYS A 115 -4.14 1.98 12.95
N GLN A 116 -3.44 0.87 13.20
CA GLN A 116 -1.97 0.84 13.12
C GLN A 116 -1.48 1.04 11.68
N SER A 117 -2.10 0.37 10.72
CA SER A 117 -1.75 0.58 9.32
C SER A 117 -2.11 1.98 8.83
N ASP A 118 -3.22 2.53 9.33
CA ASP A 118 -3.63 3.91 9.03
C ASP A 118 -2.64 4.92 9.60
N GLU A 119 -2.18 4.72 10.82
CA GLU A 119 -1.14 5.57 11.43
C GLU A 119 0.16 5.51 10.63
N PHE A 120 0.55 4.33 10.16
CA PHE A 120 1.72 4.18 9.30
C PHE A 120 1.53 4.95 7.98
N ALA A 121 0.36 4.83 7.36
CA ALA A 121 0.03 5.52 6.12
C ALA A 121 0.08 7.04 6.29
N ASP A 122 -0.51 7.56 7.37
CA ASP A 122 -0.48 8.98 7.68
C ASP A 122 0.94 9.48 7.91
N LEU A 123 1.73 8.75 8.66
CA LEU A 123 3.13 9.10 8.92
C LEU A 123 3.94 9.09 7.63
N TYR A 124 3.71 8.12 6.76
CA TYR A 124 4.39 8.04 5.47
C TYR A 124 4.05 9.25 4.59
N ARG A 125 2.77 9.63 4.51
CA ARG A 125 2.33 10.82 3.76
C ARG A 125 2.94 12.11 4.34
N ASP A 126 3.02 12.21 5.67
CA ASP A 126 3.67 13.35 6.33
C ASP A 126 5.15 13.44 5.95
N LYS A 127 5.85 12.31 5.92
CA LYS A 127 7.26 12.27 5.48
C LYS A 127 7.42 12.74 4.04
N LEU A 128 6.55 12.30 3.13
CA LEU A 128 6.59 12.74 1.73
C LEU A 128 6.41 14.26 1.62
N ASN A 129 5.47 14.79 2.37
CA ASN A 129 5.18 16.23 2.40
C ASN A 129 6.34 17.02 2.98
N ASP A 130 6.82 16.60 4.13
CA ASP A 130 7.89 17.30 4.86
C ASP A 130 9.24 17.19 4.17
N ALA A 131 9.49 16.11 3.42
CA ALA A 131 10.74 15.96 2.68
C ALA A 131 10.96 17.07 1.65
N ASN A 132 9.88 17.64 1.12
CA ASN A 132 9.96 18.75 0.17
C ASN A 132 9.92 20.14 0.83
N LYS A 133 9.53 20.20 2.10
CA LYS A 133 9.33 21.47 2.82
C LYS A 133 10.39 21.76 3.86
N LEU A 134 10.88 20.74 4.57
CA LEU A 134 11.82 20.89 5.64
C LEU A 134 13.27 20.79 5.14
N SER A 135 14.18 21.44 5.85
CA SER A 135 15.61 21.20 5.65
C SER A 135 15.95 19.75 6.01
N LYS A 136 17.06 19.25 5.49
CA LYS A 136 17.55 17.91 5.81
C LYS A 136 17.71 17.75 7.33
N TYR A 137 18.26 18.76 8.00
CA TYR A 137 18.44 18.73 9.45
C TYR A 137 17.10 18.62 10.17
N ASN A 138 16.14 19.49 9.86
CA ASN A 138 14.84 19.50 10.51
C ASN A 138 14.05 18.22 10.25
N PHE A 139 14.11 17.70 9.04
CA PHE A 139 13.47 16.42 8.71
C PHE A 139 14.07 15.28 9.54
N THR A 140 15.39 15.20 9.59
CA THR A 140 16.10 14.16 10.35
C THR A 140 15.81 14.25 11.85
N GLN A 141 15.72 15.46 12.39
CA GLN A 141 15.35 15.67 13.79
C GLN A 141 13.92 15.17 14.07
N LYS A 142 13.00 15.44 13.15
CA LYS A 142 11.58 15.06 13.32
C LYS A 142 11.36 13.55 13.18
N TYR A 143 12.00 12.91 12.21
CA TYR A 143 11.69 11.52 11.82
C TYR A 143 12.79 10.51 12.10
N GLY A 144 13.99 10.94 12.44
CA GLY A 144 15.12 10.06 12.71
C GLY A 144 15.72 9.38 11.48
N VAL A 145 15.33 9.78 10.28
CA VAL A 145 15.81 9.24 9.02
C VAL A 145 16.10 10.37 8.04
N SER A 146 16.89 10.07 6.99
CA SER A 146 17.16 11.03 5.91
C SER A 146 15.92 11.27 5.06
N PRO A 147 15.71 12.50 4.54
CA PRO A 147 14.60 12.78 3.62
C PRO A 147 14.81 12.24 2.20
N ASN A 148 15.99 11.73 1.87
CA ASN A 148 16.37 11.42 0.48
C ASN A 148 15.42 10.43 -0.20
N ASN A 149 14.90 9.44 0.54
CA ASN A 149 13.97 8.45 -0.02
C ASN A 149 12.54 8.95 -0.15
N TYR A 150 12.26 10.14 0.35
CA TYR A 150 10.90 10.70 0.39
C TYR A 150 10.73 11.92 -0.50
N LYS A 151 11.84 12.51 -0.98
CA LYS A 151 11.78 13.71 -1.83
C LYS A 151 11.21 13.42 -3.20
N ASN A 152 10.34 14.33 -3.67
CA ASN A 152 9.74 14.27 -5.01
C ASN A 152 8.94 12.99 -5.24
N LYS A 153 8.34 12.47 -4.18
CA LYS A 153 7.47 11.29 -4.21
C LYS A 153 6.04 11.70 -3.89
N THR A 154 5.09 11.07 -4.57
CA THR A 154 3.66 11.35 -4.39
C THR A 154 2.89 10.04 -4.37
N ILE A 155 2.01 9.86 -3.40
CA ILE A 155 1.03 8.78 -3.42
C ILE A 155 -0.09 9.19 -4.37
N VAL A 156 -0.17 8.53 -5.52
CA VAL A 156 -1.15 8.87 -6.56
C VAL A 156 -2.43 8.06 -6.43
N ALA A 157 -2.39 6.94 -5.70
CA ALA A 157 -3.57 6.09 -5.50
C ALA A 157 -3.37 5.17 -4.30
N ASP A 158 -4.48 4.77 -3.72
CA ASP A 158 -4.55 3.72 -2.70
C ASP A 158 -5.31 2.53 -3.30
N GLY A 159 -4.91 1.34 -2.92
CA GLY A 159 -5.56 0.11 -3.36
C GLY A 159 -5.66 -0.91 -2.25
N GLY A 160 -6.38 -1.97 -2.50
CA GLY A 160 -6.51 -3.07 -1.56
C GLY A 160 -7.61 -4.02 -1.97
N ASN A 161 -7.54 -5.23 -1.45
CA ASN A 161 -8.51 -6.28 -1.70
C ASN A 161 -9.03 -6.81 -0.36
N SER A 162 -10.30 -7.24 -0.32
CA SER A 162 -10.92 -7.73 0.91
C SER A 162 -10.80 -6.68 2.05
N GLU A 163 -10.25 -7.04 3.20
CA GLU A 163 -10.06 -6.11 4.32
C GLU A 163 -9.04 -5.01 3.98
N GLY A 164 -8.06 -5.31 3.13
CA GLY A 164 -7.16 -4.32 2.60
C GLY A 164 -7.88 -3.25 1.79
N GLY A 165 -8.91 -3.64 1.02
CA GLY A 165 -9.76 -2.71 0.30
C GLY A 165 -10.50 -1.75 1.22
N ALA A 166 -10.98 -2.22 2.37
CA ALA A 166 -11.60 -1.36 3.37
C ALA A 166 -10.62 -0.32 3.93
N GLY A 167 -9.38 -0.73 4.21
CA GLY A 167 -8.33 0.17 4.67
C GLY A 167 -7.98 1.24 3.64
N ALA A 168 -7.83 0.86 2.39
CA ALA A 168 -7.54 1.79 1.29
C ALA A 168 -8.68 2.80 1.11
N LYS A 169 -9.91 2.35 1.17
CA LYS A 169 -11.08 3.22 1.08
C LYS A 169 -11.15 4.23 2.24
N TYR A 170 -10.82 3.80 3.44
CA TYR A 170 -10.78 4.65 4.60
C TYR A 170 -9.72 5.74 4.45
N GLN A 171 -8.52 5.39 4.01
CA GLN A 171 -7.45 6.35 3.73
C GLN A 171 -7.83 7.33 2.64
N GLY A 172 -8.43 6.85 1.56
CA GLY A 172 -8.90 7.70 0.46
C GLY A 172 -9.93 8.73 0.92
N ALA A 173 -10.85 8.34 1.80
CA ALA A 173 -11.85 9.26 2.35
C ALA A 173 -11.24 10.31 3.29
N LYS A 174 -10.13 9.98 3.94
CA LYS A 174 -9.41 10.86 4.87
C LYS A 174 -8.57 11.91 4.14
N HIS A 175 -8.10 11.61 2.96
CA HIS A 175 -7.22 12.42 2.13
C HIS A 175 -7.83 12.74 0.77
#